data_0ee84454098beb626d93ef1320994257
#
_entry.id   0ee84454098beb626d93ef1320994257
#
_cell.length_a   1.000
_cell.length_b   1.000
_cell.length_c   1.000
_cell.angle_alpha   90.00
_cell.angle_beta   90.00
_cell.angle_gamma   90.00
#
_symmetry.space_group_name_H-M   'P 1'
#
loop_
_entity.id
_entity.type
_entity.pdbx_description
1 polymer ?
#
loop_
_entity_poly.entity_id
_entity_poly.type
_entity_poly.pdbx_seq_one_letter_code
_entity_poly.pdbx_strand_id
1 'polypeptide(L)'
;MTLLHNDPTTQLAFSVYENKGVFAVLLGSGLSRSAEIPTGWEITLDLVRRVATAQGIENQSDWATWYREKTGQEPNYSALLEEIANSPDERRAILHRYIEPDEQDREEGRKVPTKAHHAIAQLVRSGHV
;
A
#
# COMPACT_ATOMS: atom_id res chain seq x y z
N MET A 1 -9.13 40.38 11.45
CA MET A 1 -8.17 39.22 11.48
C MET A 1 -8.97 37.93 11.56
N THR A 2 -8.82 37.08 10.59
CA THR A 2 -9.51 35.79 10.53
C THR A 2 -8.54 34.72 11.04
N LEU A 3 -8.83 34.12 12.19
CA LEU A 3 -7.94 33.14 12.85
C LEU A 3 -7.71 31.87 12.03
N LEU A 4 -8.62 31.53 11.10
CA LEU A 4 -8.61 30.30 10.33
C LEU A 4 -8.42 30.52 8.82
N HIS A 5 -8.10 31.75 8.39
CA HIS A 5 -8.22 32.16 6.98
C HIS A 5 -7.29 31.39 6.02
N ASN A 6 -6.24 30.73 6.51
CA ASN A 6 -5.25 30.07 5.66
C ASN A 6 -4.80 28.69 6.17
N ASP A 7 -5.58 28.04 7.02
CA ASP A 7 -5.26 26.68 7.46
C ASP A 7 -6.35 25.68 7.05
N PRO A 8 -6.21 25.05 5.86
CA PRO A 8 -7.17 24.07 5.37
C PRO A 8 -7.32 22.84 6.30
N THR A 9 -6.25 22.48 7.00
CA THR A 9 -6.26 21.34 7.92
C THR A 9 -7.17 21.61 9.11
N THR A 10 -7.05 22.78 9.71
CA THR A 10 -7.92 23.20 10.82
C THR A 10 -9.37 23.33 10.36
N GLN A 11 -9.63 23.90 9.18
CA GLN A 11 -10.97 23.99 8.62
C GLN A 11 -11.61 22.61 8.40
N LEU A 12 -10.85 21.66 7.85
CA LEU A 12 -11.30 20.29 7.67
C LEU A 12 -11.58 19.61 9.01
N ALA A 13 -10.70 19.79 9.99
CA ALA A 13 -10.87 19.22 11.32
C ALA A 13 -12.17 19.70 11.98
N PHE A 14 -12.48 20.99 11.89
CA PHE A 14 -13.77 21.52 12.38
C PHE A 14 -14.96 20.93 11.62
N SER A 15 -14.89 20.86 10.29
CA SER A 15 -15.97 20.29 9.49
C SER A 15 -16.26 18.84 9.85
N VAL A 16 -15.22 18.01 10.00
CA VAL A 16 -15.38 16.61 10.40
C VAL A 16 -15.92 16.47 11.81
N TYR A 17 -15.45 17.31 12.73
CA TYR A 17 -15.90 17.29 14.12
C TYR A 17 -17.39 17.66 14.27
N GLU A 18 -17.82 18.73 13.59
CA GLU A 18 -19.20 19.21 13.69
C GLU A 18 -20.20 18.34 12.91
N ASN A 19 -19.75 17.60 11.90
CA ASN A 19 -20.63 16.83 11.02
C ASN A 19 -20.33 15.32 11.11
N LYS A 20 -20.58 14.75 12.29
CA LYS A 20 -20.37 13.31 12.53
C LYS A 20 -21.12 12.43 11.53
N GLY A 21 -20.43 11.43 10.98
CA GLY A 21 -21.01 10.45 10.07
C GLY A 21 -21.30 10.95 8.65
N VAL A 22 -20.90 12.20 8.34
CA VAL A 22 -21.05 12.76 6.99
C VAL A 22 -19.86 12.46 6.10
N PHE A 23 -18.65 12.37 6.70
CA PHE A 23 -17.41 12.14 5.98
C PHE A 23 -17.06 10.66 5.94
N ALA A 24 -16.45 10.25 4.82
CA ALA A 24 -15.81 8.95 4.64
C ALA A 24 -14.34 9.14 4.32
N VAL A 25 -13.50 8.21 4.77
CA VAL A 25 -12.06 8.21 4.46
C VAL A 25 -11.79 7.17 3.37
N LEU A 26 -11.27 7.64 2.24
CA LEU A 26 -10.78 6.76 1.17
C LEU A 26 -9.30 6.45 1.44
N LEU A 27 -8.99 5.17 1.65
CA LEU A 27 -7.63 4.71 1.97
C LEU A 27 -7.01 4.01 0.76
N GLY A 28 -5.79 4.39 0.42
CA GLY A 28 -4.97 3.70 -0.55
C GLY A 28 -3.76 3.03 0.09
N SER A 29 -3.08 2.16 -0.66
CA SER A 29 -1.88 1.42 -0.19
C SER A 29 -0.73 2.33 0.25
N GLY A 30 -0.67 3.57 -0.24
CA GLY A 30 0.33 4.56 0.16
C GLY A 30 0.27 4.94 1.64
N LEU A 31 -0.88 4.77 2.30
CA LEU A 31 -1.03 5.00 3.73
C LEU A 31 -0.07 4.14 4.57
N SER A 32 0.18 2.92 4.15
CA SER A 32 1.03 1.96 4.87
C SER A 32 2.50 1.98 4.44
N ARG A 33 2.88 2.86 3.52
CA ARG A 33 4.26 2.94 3.04
C ARG A 33 5.25 3.39 4.13
N SER A 34 4.84 4.29 5.00
CA SER A 34 5.67 4.71 6.15
C SER A 34 5.81 3.63 7.22
N ALA A 35 4.97 2.59 7.18
CA ALA A 35 5.16 1.36 7.95
C ALA A 35 6.05 0.33 7.24
N GLU A 36 6.68 0.72 6.11
CA GLU A 36 7.51 -0.15 5.27
C GLU A 36 6.75 -1.31 4.62
N ILE A 37 5.44 -1.16 4.43
CA ILE A 37 4.63 -2.05 3.61
C ILE A 37 4.63 -1.49 2.17
N PRO A 38 5.07 -2.27 1.18
CA PRO A 38 5.16 -1.79 -0.19
C PRO A 38 3.77 -1.49 -0.77
N THR A 39 3.72 -0.52 -1.68
CA THR A 39 2.52 -0.22 -2.45
C THR A 39 2.20 -1.34 -3.44
N GLY A 40 0.98 -1.38 -3.96
CA GLY A 40 0.60 -2.35 -5.00
C GLY A 40 1.50 -2.30 -6.24
N TRP A 41 1.97 -1.11 -6.63
CA TRP A 41 2.91 -0.96 -7.73
C TRP A 41 4.30 -1.53 -7.40
N GLU A 42 4.82 -1.27 -6.21
CA GLU A 42 6.11 -1.83 -5.76
C GLU A 42 6.05 -3.37 -5.68
N ILE A 43 4.93 -3.94 -5.22
CA ILE A 43 4.70 -5.38 -5.25
C ILE A 43 4.68 -5.90 -6.69
N THR A 44 3.98 -5.21 -7.60
CA THR A 44 3.92 -5.58 -9.02
C THR A 44 5.31 -5.67 -9.63
N LEU A 45 6.16 -4.67 -9.40
CA LEU A 45 7.54 -4.67 -9.90
C LEU A 45 8.41 -5.77 -9.27
N ASP A 46 8.22 -6.06 -7.99
CA ASP A 46 8.93 -7.18 -7.34
C ASP A 46 8.49 -8.53 -7.89
N LEU A 47 7.22 -8.71 -8.22
CA LEU A 47 6.72 -9.92 -8.88
C LEU A 47 7.33 -10.08 -10.27
N VAL A 48 7.41 -9.01 -11.08
CA VAL A 48 8.11 -9.02 -12.37
C VAL A 48 9.57 -9.47 -12.19
N ARG A 49 10.27 -8.88 -11.22
CA ARG A 49 11.65 -9.24 -10.91
C ARG A 49 11.79 -10.72 -10.56
N ARG A 50 10.90 -11.26 -9.73
CA ARG A 50 10.93 -12.68 -9.32
C ARG A 50 10.73 -13.62 -10.50
N VAL A 51 9.76 -13.33 -11.37
CA VAL A 51 9.53 -14.11 -12.60
C VAL A 51 10.75 -14.06 -13.50
N ALA A 52 11.31 -12.88 -13.72
CA ALA A 52 12.50 -12.69 -14.54
C ALA A 52 13.72 -13.43 -13.96
N THR A 53 13.95 -13.34 -12.64
CA THR A 53 15.04 -14.04 -11.97
C THR A 53 14.89 -15.57 -12.09
N ALA A 54 13.68 -16.10 -11.98
CA ALA A 54 13.41 -17.51 -12.20
C ALA A 54 13.72 -17.98 -13.63
N GLN A 55 13.69 -17.07 -14.59
CA GLN A 55 14.09 -17.30 -16.00
C GLN A 55 15.58 -17.02 -16.26
N GLY A 56 16.37 -16.76 -15.22
CA GLY A 56 17.80 -16.47 -15.34
C GLY A 56 18.13 -15.06 -15.83
N ILE A 57 17.18 -14.13 -15.77
CA ILE A 57 17.41 -12.74 -16.18
C ILE A 57 18.10 -11.99 -15.02
N GLU A 58 19.20 -11.32 -15.36
CA GLU A 58 19.94 -10.46 -14.43
C GLU A 58 19.18 -9.18 -14.10
N ASN A 59 19.61 -8.50 -13.03
CA ASN A 59 19.00 -7.26 -12.58
C ASN A 59 18.86 -6.22 -13.70
N GLN A 60 17.68 -5.63 -13.76
CA GLN A 60 17.34 -4.55 -14.66
C GLN A 60 17.23 -3.23 -13.90
N SER A 61 17.56 -2.13 -14.55
CA SER A 61 17.42 -0.77 -13.98
C SER A 61 15.95 -0.36 -13.85
N ASP A 62 15.10 -0.86 -14.75
CA ASP A 62 13.66 -0.56 -14.79
C ASP A 62 12.88 -1.82 -15.20
N TRP A 63 12.26 -2.45 -14.22
CA TRP A 63 11.49 -3.68 -14.41
C TRP A 63 10.20 -3.46 -15.19
N ALA A 64 9.58 -2.29 -15.10
CA ALA A 64 8.38 -1.98 -15.86
C ALA A 64 8.68 -1.87 -17.35
N THR A 65 9.73 -1.15 -17.69
CA THR A 65 10.18 -1.04 -19.09
C THR A 65 10.62 -2.38 -19.64
N TRP A 66 11.41 -3.15 -18.90
CA TRP A 66 11.81 -4.49 -19.29
C TRP A 66 10.61 -5.40 -19.59
N TYR A 67 9.61 -5.41 -18.70
CA TYR A 67 8.40 -6.23 -18.88
C TYR A 67 7.62 -5.83 -20.13
N ARG A 68 7.45 -4.52 -20.35
CA ARG A 68 6.80 -3.96 -21.53
C ARG A 68 7.49 -4.38 -22.84
N GLU A 69 8.81 -4.30 -22.89
CA GLU A 69 9.61 -4.71 -24.04
C GLU A 69 9.51 -6.21 -24.34
N LYS A 70 9.40 -7.04 -23.31
CA LYS A 70 9.29 -8.50 -23.44
C LYS A 70 7.90 -8.99 -23.79
N THR A 71 6.87 -8.38 -23.22
CA THR A 71 5.48 -8.87 -23.32
C THR A 71 4.59 -8.01 -24.23
N GLY A 72 5.00 -6.79 -24.50
CA GLY A 72 4.16 -5.79 -25.19
C GLY A 72 3.01 -5.25 -24.30
N GLN A 73 3.00 -5.57 -23.02
CA GLN A 73 1.94 -5.20 -22.07
C GLN A 73 2.50 -4.48 -20.85
N GLU A 74 1.66 -3.65 -20.22
CA GLU A 74 2.00 -3.08 -18.91
C GLU A 74 1.96 -4.16 -17.82
N PRO A 75 2.86 -4.10 -16.84
CA PRO A 75 2.80 -5.01 -15.70
C PRO A 75 1.45 -4.88 -14.98
N ASN A 76 0.79 -6.00 -14.79
CA ASN A 76 -0.51 -6.06 -14.11
C ASN A 76 -0.43 -6.99 -12.91
N TYR A 77 -0.77 -6.47 -11.75
CA TYR A 77 -0.72 -7.16 -10.46
C TYR A 77 -1.48 -8.49 -10.45
N SER A 78 -2.73 -8.48 -10.91
CA SER A 78 -3.58 -9.68 -10.91
C SER A 78 -3.08 -10.73 -11.89
N ALA A 79 -2.69 -10.32 -13.11
CA ALA A 79 -2.17 -11.22 -14.12
C ALA A 79 -0.87 -11.90 -13.66
N LEU A 80 0.05 -11.14 -13.06
CA LEU A 80 1.30 -11.69 -12.52
C LEU A 80 1.05 -12.68 -11.38
N LEU A 81 0.10 -12.40 -10.48
CA LEU A 81 -0.27 -13.33 -9.43
C LEU A 81 -0.89 -14.63 -9.97
N GLU A 82 -1.72 -14.52 -11.00
CA GLU A 82 -2.30 -15.69 -11.66
C GLU A 82 -1.25 -16.56 -12.37
N GLU A 83 -0.22 -15.93 -12.93
CA GLU A 83 0.89 -16.63 -13.57
C GLU A 83 1.78 -17.36 -12.56
N ILE A 84 2.01 -16.77 -11.37
CA ILE A 84 2.92 -17.30 -10.35
C ILE A 84 2.23 -18.34 -9.45
N ALA A 85 0.93 -18.20 -9.20
CA ALA A 85 0.18 -18.98 -8.22
C ALA A 85 -1.05 -19.64 -8.81
N ASN A 86 -1.16 -20.96 -8.61
CA ASN A 86 -2.21 -21.79 -9.19
C ASN A 86 -3.55 -21.73 -8.42
N SER A 87 -3.54 -21.22 -7.19
CA SER A 87 -4.73 -21.15 -6.35
C SER A 87 -4.88 -19.82 -5.62
N PRO A 88 -6.13 -19.46 -5.21
CA PRO A 88 -6.36 -18.28 -4.39
C PRO A 88 -5.55 -18.27 -3.09
N ASP A 89 -5.35 -19.42 -2.47
CA ASP A 89 -4.60 -19.53 -1.21
C ASP A 89 -3.10 -19.28 -1.42
N GLU A 90 -2.53 -19.77 -2.52
CA GLU A 90 -1.14 -19.45 -2.89
C GLU A 90 -0.96 -17.95 -3.16
N ARG A 91 -1.89 -17.33 -3.89
CA ARG A 91 -1.88 -15.90 -4.14
C ARG A 91 -1.94 -15.09 -2.84
N ARG A 92 -2.82 -15.49 -1.93
CA ARG A 92 -2.91 -14.89 -0.59
C ARG A 92 -1.60 -15.04 0.19
N ALA A 93 -1.01 -16.21 0.18
CA ALA A 93 0.26 -16.47 0.88
C ALA A 93 1.42 -15.62 0.33
N ILE A 94 1.47 -15.40 -0.98
CA ILE A 94 2.45 -14.49 -1.60
C ILE A 94 2.25 -13.06 -1.08
N LEU A 95 1.01 -12.56 -1.04
CA LEU A 95 0.70 -11.21 -0.59
C LEU A 95 0.96 -10.99 0.89
N HIS A 96 0.63 -11.97 1.73
CA HIS A 96 0.88 -11.92 3.16
C HIS A 96 2.35 -11.68 3.49
N ARG A 97 3.28 -12.22 2.72
CA ARG A 97 4.73 -11.99 2.93
C ARG A 97 5.15 -10.54 2.79
N TYR A 98 4.42 -9.74 2.01
CA TYR A 98 4.68 -8.30 1.91
C TYR A 98 4.08 -7.50 3.06
N ILE A 99 3.00 -7.97 3.66
CA ILE A 99 2.18 -7.22 4.61
C ILE A 99 2.46 -7.64 6.05
N GLU A 100 2.60 -8.94 6.31
CA GLU A 100 2.80 -9.45 7.66
C GLU A 100 4.25 -9.27 8.12
N PRO A 101 4.46 -8.77 9.35
CA PRO A 101 5.79 -8.67 9.92
C PRO A 101 6.36 -10.04 10.25
N ASP A 102 7.59 -10.31 9.81
CA ASP A 102 8.39 -11.42 10.28
C ASP A 102 9.09 -11.10 11.63
N GLU A 103 9.94 -12.00 12.14
CA GLU A 103 10.64 -11.76 13.41
C GLU A 103 11.57 -10.55 13.33
N GLN A 104 12.30 -10.40 12.24
CA GLN A 104 13.19 -9.26 12.03
C GLN A 104 12.41 -7.95 11.93
N ASP A 105 11.29 -7.94 11.21
CA ASP A 105 10.39 -6.79 11.14
C ASP A 105 9.91 -6.35 12.52
N ARG A 106 9.56 -7.32 13.37
CA ARG A 106 9.11 -7.05 14.75
C ARG A 106 10.22 -6.50 15.63
N GLU A 107 11.43 -7.05 15.55
CA GLU A 107 12.59 -6.57 16.29
C GLU A 107 12.99 -5.14 15.88
N GLU A 108 12.88 -4.83 14.60
CA GLU A 108 13.20 -3.51 14.04
C GLU A 108 12.03 -2.52 14.07
N GLY A 109 10.85 -2.95 14.54
CA GLY A 109 9.64 -2.10 14.63
C GLY A 109 9.05 -1.75 13.27
N ARG A 110 9.26 -2.58 12.24
CA ARG A 110 8.67 -2.41 10.91
C ARG A 110 7.28 -3.04 10.83
N LYS A 111 6.51 -2.64 9.81
CA LYS A 111 5.15 -3.13 9.52
C LYS A 111 4.21 -3.06 10.72
N VAL A 112 4.36 -2.00 11.52
CA VAL A 112 3.47 -1.69 12.64
C VAL A 112 2.59 -0.50 12.29
N PRO A 113 1.39 -0.37 12.91
CA PRO A 113 0.52 0.78 12.68
C PRO A 113 1.23 2.11 12.97
N THR A 114 1.06 3.06 12.07
CA THR A 114 1.63 4.41 12.19
C THR A 114 0.68 5.35 12.92
N LYS A 115 1.13 6.59 13.18
CA LYS A 115 0.28 7.65 13.73
C LYS A 115 -0.96 7.90 12.87
N ALA A 116 -0.84 7.80 11.54
CA ALA A 116 -1.98 7.95 10.63
C ALA A 116 -3.01 6.83 10.82
N HIS A 117 -2.57 5.58 10.94
CA HIS A 117 -3.48 4.47 11.24
C HIS A 117 -4.21 4.67 12.57
N HIS A 118 -3.51 5.09 13.62
CA HIS A 118 -4.11 5.36 14.91
C HIS A 118 -5.12 6.52 14.86
N ALA A 119 -4.80 7.60 14.14
CA ALA A 119 -5.70 8.74 13.97
C ALA A 119 -6.99 8.33 13.24
N ILE A 120 -6.89 7.55 12.17
CA ILE A 120 -8.06 7.03 11.45
C ILE A 120 -8.90 6.13 12.35
N ALA A 121 -8.27 5.22 13.10
CA ALA A 121 -8.97 4.36 14.04
C ALA A 121 -9.73 5.16 15.11
N GLN A 122 -9.17 6.26 15.60
CA GLN A 122 -9.85 7.17 16.53
C GLN A 122 -11.05 7.86 15.90
N LEU A 123 -10.92 8.34 14.65
CA LEU A 123 -12.04 8.97 13.93
C LEU A 123 -13.20 8.00 13.72
N VAL A 124 -12.91 6.75 13.36
CA VAL A 124 -13.91 5.69 13.21
C VAL A 124 -14.55 5.37 14.57
N ARG A 125 -13.75 5.17 15.60
CA ARG A 125 -14.23 4.83 16.94
C ARG A 125 -15.13 5.91 17.55
N SER A 126 -14.84 7.16 17.27
CA SER A 126 -15.63 8.31 17.76
C SER A 126 -16.84 8.62 16.88
N GLY A 127 -17.03 7.92 15.77
CA GLY A 127 -18.15 8.10 14.84
C GLY A 127 -18.05 9.37 13.99
N HIS A 128 -16.85 9.94 13.81
CA HIS A 128 -16.66 11.12 12.97
C HIS A 128 -16.60 10.76 11.47
N VAL A 129 -16.14 9.55 11.14
CA VAL A 129 -16.08 9.01 9.78
C VAL A 129 -16.64 7.58 9.75
#